data_b697214966b675e271949c0473851d4f
#
_entry.id   b697214966b675e271949c0473851d4f
#
_cell.length_a   1.000
_cell.length_b   1.000
_cell.length_c   1.000
_cell.angle_alpha   90.00
_cell.angle_beta   90.00
_cell.angle_gamma   90.00
#
_symmetry.space_group_name_H-M   'P 1'
#
loop_
_entity.id
_entity.type
_entity.pdbx_description
1 polymer ?
#
loop_
_entity_poly.entity_id
_entity_poly.type
_entity_poly.pdbx_seq_one_letter_code
_entity_poly.pdbx_strand_id
1 'polypeptide(L)'
;MSAGIPGTDYEGMDYAAAIGALGGDPVYLLEVMNHVPRETVEAAAALVKAGKVRVNVAQVPQKLYIEVIAKGGGHTGRAIVRDLHTNVVLVEQDGAATLDKRDMDTAAAGDSDVVTPEQIASFLTVRSIWDYCTKELDPMNDPIDIIRSAVKVNSVISDEGLSLIHI
;
A
#
# COMPACT_ATOMS: atom_id res chain seq x y z
N MET A 1 2.96 13.86 -11.23
CA MET A 1 2.56 14.00 -9.81
C MET A 1 3.35 12.96 -9.03
N SER A 2 4.14 13.37 -8.06
CA SER A 2 4.79 12.48 -7.10
C SER A 2 3.96 12.47 -5.82
N ALA A 3 3.88 11.31 -5.17
CA ALA A 3 3.18 11.19 -3.89
C ALA A 3 4.19 11.43 -2.76
N GLY A 4 3.79 12.19 -1.75
CA GLY A 4 4.55 12.38 -0.52
C GLY A 4 4.67 11.10 0.28
N ILE A 5 5.77 10.93 1.00
CA ILE A 5 6.01 9.78 1.85
C ILE A 5 5.61 10.14 3.28
N PRO A 6 4.64 9.41 3.89
CA PRO A 6 4.16 9.72 5.23
C PRO A 6 5.28 9.85 6.26
N GLY A 7 5.22 10.89 7.11
CA GLY A 7 6.23 11.16 8.15
C GLY A 7 7.55 11.74 7.64
N THR A 8 7.64 12.16 6.38
CA THR A 8 8.85 12.74 5.79
C THR A 8 8.53 13.95 4.92
N ASP A 9 9.56 14.77 4.61
CA ASP A 9 9.48 15.87 3.64
C ASP A 9 9.88 15.42 2.21
N TYR A 10 9.98 14.11 1.97
CA TYR A 10 10.39 13.53 0.70
C TYR A 10 9.21 13.00 -0.09
N GLU A 11 9.38 12.97 -1.42
CA GLU A 11 8.41 12.45 -2.37
C GLU A 11 9.09 11.64 -3.47
N GLY A 12 8.35 10.74 -4.11
CA GLY A 12 8.83 9.96 -5.23
C GLY A 12 9.24 8.53 -4.88
N MET A 13 9.31 7.70 -5.92
CA MET A 13 9.54 6.25 -5.79
C MET A 13 10.98 5.91 -5.37
N ASP A 14 11.94 6.75 -5.69
CA ASP A 14 13.35 6.57 -5.33
C ASP A 14 13.54 6.72 -3.81
N TYR A 15 12.96 7.76 -3.21
CA TYR A 15 12.97 7.93 -1.76
C TYR A 15 12.16 6.84 -1.07
N ALA A 16 10.98 6.49 -1.59
CA ALA A 16 10.16 5.43 -1.04
C ALA A 16 10.91 4.07 -1.02
N ALA A 17 11.58 3.73 -2.12
CA ALA A 17 12.37 2.50 -2.20
C ALA A 17 13.57 2.50 -1.23
N ALA A 18 14.29 3.64 -1.11
CA ALA A 18 15.42 3.76 -0.21
C ALA A 18 15.01 3.69 1.27
N ILE A 19 13.96 4.40 1.66
CA ILE A 19 13.45 4.43 3.04
C ILE A 19 12.92 3.05 3.41
N GLY A 20 12.12 2.43 2.54
CA GLY A 20 11.59 1.08 2.76
C GLY A 20 12.69 0.02 2.90
N ALA A 21 13.75 0.11 2.08
CA ALA A 21 14.88 -0.84 2.14
C ALA A 21 15.72 -0.71 3.41
N LEU A 22 15.84 0.49 3.99
CA LEU A 22 16.66 0.73 5.18
C LEU A 22 15.90 0.61 6.50
N GLY A 23 14.60 0.87 6.51
CA GLY A 23 13.84 0.97 7.76
C GLY A 23 12.39 0.55 7.67
N GLY A 24 11.94 0.03 6.54
CA GLY A 24 10.57 -0.47 6.41
C GLY A 24 10.36 -1.73 7.26
N ASP A 25 9.28 -1.75 8.05
CA ASP A 25 8.88 -2.92 8.82
C ASP A 25 7.65 -3.58 8.17
N PRO A 26 7.82 -4.79 7.59
CA PRO A 26 6.76 -5.49 6.86
C PRO A 26 5.56 -5.88 7.75
N VAL A 27 5.68 -5.88 9.06
CA VAL A 27 4.57 -6.14 9.99
C VAL A 27 3.44 -5.10 9.82
N TYR A 28 3.78 -3.87 9.43
CA TYR A 28 2.80 -2.81 9.22
C TYR A 28 2.16 -2.81 7.82
N LEU A 29 2.44 -3.79 6.99
CA LEU A 29 1.85 -3.96 5.64
C LEU A 29 1.93 -2.69 4.79
N LEU A 30 0.77 -2.08 4.45
CA LEU A 30 0.71 -0.83 3.66
C LEU A 30 1.25 0.40 4.42
N GLU A 31 1.38 0.31 5.72
CA GLU A 31 1.92 1.36 6.60
C GLU A 31 3.39 1.12 6.98
N VAL A 32 4.11 0.36 6.18
CA VAL A 32 5.49 -0.08 6.37
C VAL A 32 6.48 1.04 6.75
N MET A 33 6.15 2.30 6.48
CA MET A 33 6.99 3.47 6.75
C MET A 33 6.59 4.29 7.98
N ASN A 34 5.51 3.94 8.69
CA ASN A 34 4.95 4.78 9.77
C ASN A 34 5.88 5.01 10.95
N HIS A 35 6.86 4.16 11.16
CA HIS A 35 7.76 4.22 12.33
C HIS A 35 9.23 4.29 11.96
N VAL A 36 9.56 4.72 10.74
CA VAL A 36 10.95 4.83 10.30
C VAL A 36 11.63 6.00 11.03
N PRO A 37 12.73 5.75 11.75
CA PRO A 37 13.46 6.81 12.45
C PRO A 37 13.99 7.87 11.48
N ARG A 38 14.06 9.13 11.94
CA ARG A 38 14.55 10.25 11.12
C ARG A 38 15.96 10.03 10.59
N GLU A 39 16.84 9.44 11.38
CA GLU A 39 18.19 9.09 10.96
C GLU A 39 18.21 8.12 9.77
N THR A 40 17.28 7.17 9.73
CA THR A 40 17.11 6.23 8.62
C THR A 40 16.61 6.94 7.37
N VAL A 41 15.68 7.88 7.53
CA VAL A 41 15.19 8.72 6.41
C VAL A 41 16.32 9.57 5.84
N GLU A 42 17.17 10.15 6.68
CA GLU A 42 18.33 10.94 6.24
C GLU A 42 19.38 10.06 5.53
N ALA A 43 19.64 8.85 6.04
CA ALA A 43 20.52 7.88 5.39
C ALA A 43 19.97 7.44 4.02
N ALA A 44 18.68 7.19 3.92
CA ALA A 44 18.02 6.88 2.64
C ALA A 44 18.15 8.04 1.64
N ALA A 45 17.92 9.28 2.10
CA ALA A 45 18.09 10.46 1.28
C ALA A 45 19.53 10.63 0.77
N ALA A 46 20.52 10.28 1.58
CA ALA A 46 21.92 10.27 1.15
C ALA A 46 22.19 9.25 0.04
N LEU A 47 21.56 8.07 0.09
CA LEU A 47 21.67 7.06 -0.98
C LEU A 47 21.07 7.57 -2.30
N VAL A 48 19.90 8.20 -2.25
CA VAL A 48 19.24 8.79 -3.43
C VAL A 48 20.14 9.89 -4.02
N LYS A 49 20.61 10.83 -3.21
CA LYS A 49 21.54 11.91 -3.64
C LYS A 49 22.85 11.38 -4.22
N ALA A 50 23.33 10.24 -3.72
CA ALA A 50 24.53 9.58 -4.24
C ALA A 50 24.26 8.76 -5.52
N GLY A 51 23.05 8.77 -6.08
CA GLY A 51 22.68 8.03 -7.29
C GLY A 51 22.69 6.51 -7.10
N LYS A 52 22.54 6.03 -5.86
CA LYS A 52 22.52 4.59 -5.54
C LYS A 52 21.16 3.95 -5.75
N VAL A 53 20.11 4.75 -5.92
CA VAL A 53 18.73 4.30 -6.19
C VAL A 53 18.39 4.62 -7.65
N ARG A 54 17.80 3.65 -8.34
CA ARG A 54 17.37 3.81 -9.73
C ARG A 54 15.93 3.33 -9.86
N VAL A 55 15.10 4.14 -10.47
CA VAL A 55 13.70 3.81 -10.81
C VAL A 55 13.60 3.67 -12.32
N ASN A 56 13.02 2.59 -12.77
CA ASN A 56 12.81 2.30 -14.19
C ASN A 56 11.36 1.91 -14.44
N VAL A 57 10.85 2.18 -15.64
CA VAL A 57 9.54 1.72 -16.06
C VAL A 57 9.65 0.27 -16.52
N ALA A 58 8.87 -0.63 -15.91
CA ALA A 58 8.79 -2.02 -16.32
C ALA A 58 7.94 -2.16 -17.59
N GLN A 59 8.41 -2.96 -18.55
CA GLN A 59 7.67 -3.28 -19.78
C GLN A 59 6.90 -4.60 -19.55
N VAL A 60 5.78 -4.53 -18.83
CA VAL A 60 4.96 -5.67 -18.44
C VAL A 60 3.49 -5.41 -18.76
N PRO A 61 2.66 -6.45 -19.01
CA PRO A 61 1.25 -6.27 -19.34
C PRO A 61 0.37 -5.90 -18.13
N GLN A 62 0.85 -6.11 -16.91
CA GLN A 62 0.11 -5.83 -15.69
C GLN A 62 -0.12 -4.33 -15.51
N LYS A 63 -1.32 -3.94 -15.08
CA LYS A 63 -1.66 -2.54 -14.75
C LYS A 63 -0.93 -2.05 -13.51
N LEU A 64 -0.73 -2.94 -12.53
CA LEU A 64 0.08 -2.71 -11.35
C LEU A 64 1.22 -3.73 -11.33
N TYR A 65 2.44 -3.25 -11.33
CA TYR A 65 3.65 -4.05 -11.19
C TYR A 65 4.72 -3.23 -10.47
N ILE A 66 5.20 -3.74 -9.38
CA ILE A 66 6.28 -3.15 -8.61
C ILE A 66 7.32 -4.23 -8.35
N GLU A 67 8.53 -4.02 -8.82
CA GLU A 67 9.67 -4.88 -8.54
C GLU A 67 10.74 -4.07 -7.82
N VAL A 68 11.18 -4.54 -6.68
CA VAL A 68 12.25 -3.93 -5.90
C VAL A 68 13.41 -4.90 -5.78
N ILE A 69 14.61 -4.43 -6.08
CA ILE A 69 15.85 -5.17 -5.90
C ILE A 69 16.76 -4.33 -4.99
N ALA A 70 17.07 -4.86 -3.82
CA ALA A 70 18.00 -4.25 -2.87
C ALA A 70 19.30 -5.06 -2.81
N LYS A 71 20.45 -4.37 -2.82
CA LYS A 71 21.77 -4.99 -2.72
C LYS A 71 22.60 -4.33 -1.65
N GLY A 72 23.13 -5.11 -0.73
CA GLY A 72 23.97 -4.60 0.34
C GLY A 72 24.64 -5.72 1.14
N GLY A 73 25.81 -5.46 1.72
CA GLY A 73 26.50 -6.44 2.56
C GLY A 73 26.85 -7.77 1.88
N GLY A 74 26.94 -7.80 0.55
CA GLY A 74 27.16 -9.05 -0.21
C GLY A 74 25.88 -9.84 -0.50
N HIS A 75 24.72 -9.34 -0.07
CA HIS A 75 23.41 -9.97 -0.26
C HIS A 75 22.55 -9.23 -1.27
N THR A 76 21.61 -9.95 -1.84
CA THR A 76 20.57 -9.41 -2.75
C THR A 76 19.22 -9.85 -2.28
N GLY A 77 18.31 -8.87 -2.07
CA GLY A 77 16.88 -9.12 -1.85
C GLY A 77 16.07 -8.67 -3.07
N ARG A 78 15.03 -9.42 -3.40
CA ARG A 78 14.10 -9.10 -4.49
C ARG A 78 12.68 -9.39 -4.07
N ALA A 79 11.78 -8.46 -4.35
CA ALA A 79 10.35 -8.64 -4.12
C ALA A 79 9.56 -8.13 -5.33
N ILE A 80 8.44 -8.80 -5.63
CA ILE A 80 7.51 -8.40 -6.68
C ILE A 80 6.10 -8.35 -6.10
N VAL A 81 5.42 -7.21 -6.34
CA VAL A 81 3.99 -7.00 -6.10
C VAL A 81 3.31 -6.85 -7.46
N ARG A 82 2.17 -7.50 -7.66
CA ARG A 82 1.49 -7.53 -8.95
C ARG A 82 -0.03 -7.53 -8.79
N ASP A 83 -0.72 -6.81 -9.67
CA ASP A 83 -2.18 -6.76 -9.84
C ASP A 83 -2.92 -6.02 -8.71
N LEU A 84 -2.60 -6.29 -7.43
CA LEU A 84 -3.10 -5.59 -6.24
C LEU A 84 -1.94 -5.16 -5.34
N HIS A 85 -2.10 -4.06 -4.62
CA HIS A 85 -1.05 -3.49 -3.75
C HIS A 85 -0.60 -4.45 -2.62
N THR A 86 -1.47 -5.36 -2.20
CA THR A 86 -1.19 -6.36 -1.16
C THR A 86 -0.74 -7.71 -1.72
N ASN A 87 -0.76 -7.88 -3.05
CA ASN A 87 -0.44 -9.17 -3.66
C ASN A 87 1.06 -9.28 -3.94
N VAL A 88 1.81 -9.72 -2.93
CA VAL A 88 3.23 -10.08 -3.06
C VAL A 88 3.32 -11.44 -3.75
N VAL A 89 3.91 -11.48 -4.94
CA VAL A 89 4.04 -12.71 -5.75
C VAL A 89 5.44 -13.31 -5.75
N LEU A 90 6.46 -12.55 -5.36
CA LEU A 90 7.82 -13.04 -5.19
C LEU A 90 8.46 -12.40 -3.97
N VAL A 91 9.14 -13.21 -3.17
CA VAL A 91 10.15 -12.78 -2.19
C VAL A 91 11.35 -13.71 -2.34
N GLU A 92 12.51 -13.12 -2.62
CA GLU A 92 13.75 -13.84 -2.91
C GLU A 92 14.92 -13.21 -2.15
N GLN A 93 15.80 -14.03 -1.63
CA GLN A 93 17.06 -13.63 -1.05
C GLN A 93 18.20 -14.47 -1.65
N ASP A 94 19.21 -13.82 -2.20
CA ASP A 94 20.40 -14.43 -2.77
C ASP A 94 20.11 -15.51 -3.83
N GLY A 95 19.03 -15.31 -4.61
CA GLY A 95 18.56 -16.24 -5.62
C GLY A 95 17.69 -17.39 -5.10
N ALA A 96 17.45 -17.46 -3.80
CA ALA A 96 16.54 -18.44 -3.20
C ALA A 96 15.18 -17.79 -2.89
N ALA A 97 14.12 -18.26 -3.55
CA ALA A 97 12.78 -17.76 -3.31
C ALA A 97 12.19 -18.37 -2.03
N THR A 98 11.73 -17.51 -1.10
CA THR A 98 10.94 -17.90 0.06
C THR A 98 9.44 -17.85 -0.23
N LEU A 99 9.05 -17.06 -1.24
CA LEU A 99 7.70 -17.02 -1.81
C LEU A 99 7.83 -16.92 -3.32
N ASP A 100 7.17 -17.77 -4.07
CA ASP A 100 7.04 -17.66 -5.51
C ASP A 100 5.64 -18.08 -5.97
N LYS A 101 4.83 -17.09 -6.35
CA LYS A 101 3.47 -17.23 -6.85
C LYS A 101 3.33 -16.65 -8.27
N ARG A 102 4.44 -16.43 -8.98
CA ARG A 102 4.43 -15.75 -10.28
C ARG A 102 3.64 -16.50 -11.34
N ASP A 103 3.63 -17.83 -11.27
CA ASP A 103 2.91 -18.71 -12.19
C ASP A 103 1.45 -18.96 -11.77
N MET A 104 1.05 -18.45 -10.58
CA MET A 104 -0.35 -18.50 -10.16
C MET A 104 -1.13 -17.39 -10.86
N ASP A 105 -2.16 -17.76 -11.60
CA ASP A 105 -3.13 -16.80 -12.15
C ASP A 105 -3.85 -16.11 -11.00
N THR A 106 -3.50 -14.83 -10.74
CA THR A 106 -4.12 -14.02 -9.68
C THR A 106 -5.60 -13.74 -9.96
N ALA A 107 -6.04 -13.93 -11.19
CA ALA A 107 -7.45 -13.91 -11.53
C ALA A 107 -8.23 -15.11 -10.94
N ALA A 108 -7.54 -16.19 -10.58
CA ALA A 108 -8.14 -17.38 -9.96
C ALA A 108 -7.96 -17.43 -8.43
N ALA A 109 -7.09 -16.60 -7.87
CA ALA A 109 -6.94 -16.41 -6.43
C ALA A 109 -7.89 -15.30 -5.89
N GLY A 110 -9.09 -15.22 -6.48
CA GLY A 110 -10.22 -14.61 -5.82
C GLY A 110 -10.51 -15.46 -4.61
N ASP A 111 -10.11 -14.96 -3.44
CA ASP A 111 -10.67 -15.42 -2.18
C ASP A 111 -12.18 -15.55 -2.42
N SER A 112 -12.74 -16.74 -2.23
CA SER A 112 -14.15 -16.99 -2.50
C SER A 112 -15.08 -16.09 -1.64
N ASP A 113 -14.50 -15.37 -0.69
CA ASP A 113 -15.16 -14.41 0.18
C ASP A 113 -14.98 -12.94 -0.27
N VAL A 114 -14.23 -12.67 -1.37
CA VAL A 114 -14.13 -11.31 -1.92
C VAL A 114 -15.38 -11.00 -2.73
N VAL A 115 -16.21 -10.14 -2.18
CA VAL A 115 -17.41 -9.64 -2.86
C VAL A 115 -17.02 -8.89 -4.13
N THR A 116 -17.61 -9.26 -5.27
CA THR A 116 -17.32 -8.59 -6.54
C THR A 116 -17.87 -7.17 -6.59
N PRO A 117 -17.31 -6.27 -7.43
CA PRO A 117 -17.87 -4.92 -7.62
C PRO A 117 -19.36 -4.93 -7.98
N GLU A 118 -19.82 -5.90 -8.77
CA GLU A 118 -21.21 -6.05 -9.17
C GLU A 118 -22.09 -6.47 -7.98
N GLN A 119 -21.57 -7.37 -7.15
CA GLN A 119 -22.25 -7.75 -5.90
C GLN A 119 -22.33 -6.56 -4.95
N ILE A 120 -21.24 -5.80 -4.79
CA ILE A 120 -21.24 -4.58 -3.98
C ILE A 120 -22.27 -3.59 -4.51
N ALA A 121 -22.27 -3.32 -5.81
CA ALA A 121 -23.21 -2.38 -6.44
C ALA A 121 -24.67 -2.81 -6.28
N SER A 122 -24.96 -4.11 -6.15
CA SER A 122 -26.31 -4.61 -6.00
C SER A 122 -26.96 -4.29 -4.66
N PHE A 123 -26.15 -4.20 -3.58
CA PHE A 123 -26.68 -3.91 -2.23
C PHE A 123 -26.21 -2.58 -1.65
N LEU A 124 -25.05 -2.04 -2.07
CA LEU A 124 -24.50 -0.81 -1.54
C LEU A 124 -25.12 0.42 -2.24
N THR A 125 -26.37 0.70 -1.88
CA THR A 125 -27.09 1.88 -2.32
C THR A 125 -27.21 2.91 -1.19
N VAL A 126 -27.42 4.18 -1.51
CA VAL A 126 -27.69 5.22 -0.51
C VAL A 126 -28.85 4.81 0.41
N ARG A 127 -29.86 4.16 -0.16
CA ARG A 127 -31.02 3.67 0.60
C ARG A 127 -30.65 2.56 1.59
N SER A 128 -29.90 1.55 1.14
CA SER A 128 -29.48 0.45 2.03
C SER A 128 -28.53 0.92 3.13
N ILE A 129 -27.64 1.86 2.84
CA ILE A 129 -26.76 2.49 3.85
C ILE A 129 -27.61 3.23 4.88
N TRP A 130 -28.58 4.03 4.44
CA TRP A 130 -29.50 4.74 5.32
C TRP A 130 -30.32 3.80 6.21
N ASP A 131 -30.90 2.77 5.62
CA ASP A 131 -31.72 1.79 6.34
C ASP A 131 -30.88 1.03 7.37
N TYR A 132 -29.67 0.61 7.02
CA TYR A 132 -28.73 0.01 7.98
C TYR A 132 -28.40 0.96 9.15
N CYS A 133 -27.98 2.18 8.86
CA CYS A 133 -27.58 3.14 9.90
C CYS A 133 -28.72 3.56 10.83
N THR A 134 -29.97 3.54 10.34
CA THR A 134 -31.13 4.06 11.10
C THR A 134 -31.99 2.99 11.73
N LYS A 135 -31.94 1.74 11.26
CA LYS A 135 -32.85 0.68 11.66
C LYS A 135 -32.17 -0.60 12.14
N GLU A 136 -30.98 -0.91 11.58
CA GLU A 136 -30.34 -2.21 11.76
C GLU A 136 -29.06 -2.14 12.61
N LEU A 137 -28.38 -0.97 12.61
CA LEU A 137 -27.12 -0.80 13.35
C LEU A 137 -27.34 -1.02 14.85
N ASP A 138 -26.71 -2.05 15.40
CA ASP A 138 -26.71 -2.35 16.83
C ASP A 138 -25.42 -1.86 17.49
N PRO A 139 -25.47 -0.76 18.28
CA PRO A 139 -24.28 -0.20 18.92
C PRO A 139 -23.56 -1.15 19.89
N MET A 140 -24.20 -2.24 20.30
CA MET A 140 -23.63 -3.20 21.25
C MET A 140 -22.91 -4.36 20.55
N ASN A 141 -23.35 -4.74 19.34
CA ASN A 141 -22.86 -5.91 18.63
C ASN A 141 -22.14 -5.58 17.32
N ASP A 142 -22.40 -4.40 16.73
CA ASP A 142 -21.74 -3.99 15.50
C ASP A 142 -20.38 -3.31 15.78
N PRO A 143 -19.43 -3.34 14.82
CA PRO A 143 -18.08 -2.79 14.99
C PRO A 143 -18.07 -1.25 14.93
N ILE A 144 -18.76 -0.59 15.86
CA ILE A 144 -18.94 0.87 15.91
C ILE A 144 -17.61 1.64 15.93
N ASP A 145 -16.61 1.11 16.61
CA ASP A 145 -15.31 1.80 16.68
C ASP A 145 -14.59 1.78 15.33
N ILE A 146 -14.75 0.72 14.54
CA ILE A 146 -14.24 0.65 13.16
C ILE A 146 -14.98 1.68 12.30
N ILE A 147 -16.32 1.73 12.39
CA ILE A 147 -17.15 2.68 11.63
C ILE A 147 -16.77 4.13 12.01
N ARG A 148 -16.64 4.44 13.30
CA ARG A 148 -16.22 5.76 13.78
C ARG A 148 -14.83 6.14 13.27
N SER A 149 -13.90 5.20 13.31
CA SER A 149 -12.53 5.40 12.80
C SER A 149 -12.54 5.68 11.29
N ALA A 150 -13.30 4.93 10.52
CA ALA A 150 -13.44 5.14 9.08
C ALA A 150 -14.06 6.51 8.76
N VAL A 151 -15.11 6.92 9.48
CA VAL A 151 -15.72 8.25 9.31
C VAL A 151 -14.72 9.35 9.64
N LYS A 152 -13.98 9.21 10.73
CA LYS A 152 -12.96 10.20 11.14
C LYS A 152 -11.86 10.35 10.09
N VAL A 153 -11.32 9.25 9.58
CA VAL A 153 -10.29 9.28 8.52
C VAL A 153 -10.83 9.93 7.26
N ASN A 154 -12.03 9.54 6.82
CA ASN A 154 -12.64 10.12 5.62
C ASN A 154 -12.96 11.61 5.76
N SER A 155 -13.33 12.07 6.96
CA SER A 155 -13.54 13.51 7.21
C SER A 155 -12.25 14.30 7.03
N VAL A 156 -11.13 13.82 7.59
CA VAL A 156 -9.82 14.48 7.44
C VAL A 156 -9.40 14.50 5.96
N ILE A 157 -9.51 13.39 5.25
CA ILE A 157 -9.18 13.31 3.81
C ILE A 157 -10.07 14.25 3.00
N SER A 158 -11.36 14.35 3.32
CA SER A 158 -12.30 15.25 2.64
C SER A 158 -11.96 16.72 2.88
N ASP A 159 -11.65 17.10 4.11
CA ASP A 159 -11.30 18.47 4.46
C ASP A 159 -9.99 18.88 3.80
N GLU A 160 -8.96 18.05 3.84
CA GLU A 160 -7.68 18.30 3.17
C GLU A 160 -7.82 18.28 1.64
N GLY A 161 -8.59 17.33 1.09
CA GLY A 161 -8.83 17.24 -0.35
C GLY A 161 -9.57 18.45 -0.90
N LEU A 162 -10.54 18.98 -0.17
CA LEU A 162 -11.25 20.21 -0.55
C LEU A 162 -10.33 21.43 -0.49
N SER A 163 -9.40 21.50 0.45
CA SER A 163 -8.43 22.60 0.53
C SER A 163 -7.49 22.64 -0.66
N LEU A 164 -7.19 21.49 -1.29
CA LEU A 164 -6.34 21.38 -2.47
C LEU A 164 -7.06 21.76 -3.78
N ILE A 165 -8.39 21.71 -3.81
CA ILE A 165 -9.19 22.08 -4.99
C ILE A 165 -9.37 23.60 -5.10
N HIS A 166 -9.15 24.35 -4.04
CA HIS A 166 -9.33 25.81 -3.99
C HIS A 166 -8.03 26.61 -4.17
N ILE A 167 -6.94 25.96 -4.63
CA ILE A 167 -5.69 26.65 -5.02
C ILE A 167 -5.62 26.77 -6.58
#